data_25d0ad472a2a79e92ca65d04beb85a3e
#
_entry.id   25d0ad472a2a79e92ca65d04beb85a3e
#
_cell.length_a   1.000
_cell.length_b   1.000
_cell.length_c   1.000
_cell.angle_alpha   90.00
_cell.angle_beta   90.00
_cell.angle_gamma   90.00
#
_symmetry.space_group_name_H-M   'P 1'
#
loop_
_entity.id
_entity.type
_entity.pdbx_description
1 polymer ?
#
loop_
_entity_poly.entity_id
_entity_poly.type
_entity_poly.pdbx_seq_one_letter_code
_entity_poly.pdbx_strand_id
1 'polypeptide(L)'
;MEGYLAEIRGFGGNFAPRNWAFCNGQLLSIAQNQALFSLLGTTYGGDGRTTFALPDLRGRAPISAGTGPGLTPRPLGQRSGQEYVVLTQTQIPSHNHVAQTQAITAQVTVMAKDGDATSETPAAGLSLAKGNTEVNFAPTPTKMYGDVGNNVVLGSGISQIPAGQGVTVGNTGGSQSHTNMQPYLTIYWIICMAGLFPSRN
;
A
#
# COMPACT_ATOMS: atom_id res chain seq x y z
N MET A 1 -8.44 -5.90 -50.36
CA MET A 1 -9.56 -5.78 -49.41
C MET A 1 -9.72 -4.28 -49.15
N GLU A 2 -10.79 -3.71 -49.71
CA GLU A 2 -11.09 -2.31 -49.54
C GLU A 2 -11.74 -2.11 -48.17
N GLY A 3 -11.22 -1.16 -47.36
CA GLY A 3 -11.81 -0.75 -46.10
C GLY A 3 -12.53 0.58 -46.24
N TYR A 4 -13.35 0.92 -45.26
CA TYR A 4 -13.87 2.28 -45.16
C TYR A 4 -12.77 3.21 -44.67
N LEU A 5 -12.72 4.43 -45.20
CA LEU A 5 -11.79 5.45 -44.73
C LEU A 5 -11.98 5.70 -43.23
N ALA A 6 -10.88 5.76 -42.47
CA ALA A 6 -10.85 5.85 -41.00
C ALA A 6 -11.25 4.56 -40.23
N GLU A 7 -11.50 3.45 -40.93
CA GLU A 7 -11.74 2.17 -40.26
C GLU A 7 -10.50 1.69 -39.51
N ILE A 8 -10.65 1.24 -38.24
CA ILE A 8 -9.59 0.72 -37.44
C ILE A 8 -9.75 -0.79 -37.27
N ARG A 9 -8.65 -1.55 -37.46
CA ARG A 9 -8.63 -3.01 -37.32
C ARG A 9 -7.42 -3.48 -36.55
N GLY A 10 -7.55 -4.59 -35.84
CA GLY A 10 -6.41 -5.36 -35.33
C GLY A 10 -5.69 -6.06 -36.48
N PHE A 11 -4.35 -6.04 -36.46
CA PHE A 11 -3.51 -6.64 -37.49
C PHE A 11 -2.32 -7.38 -36.85
N GLY A 12 -2.14 -8.64 -37.21
CA GLY A 12 -1.09 -9.51 -36.65
C GLY A 12 0.29 -9.41 -37.34
N GLY A 13 0.40 -8.68 -38.45
CA GLY A 13 1.67 -8.51 -39.18
C GLY A 13 2.49 -7.33 -38.64
N ASN A 14 3.77 -7.30 -38.95
CA ASN A 14 4.73 -6.30 -38.49
C ASN A 14 4.93 -5.11 -39.45
N PHE A 15 4.09 -4.97 -40.49
CA PHE A 15 4.08 -3.87 -41.44
C PHE A 15 2.64 -3.39 -41.68
N ALA A 16 2.46 -2.12 -41.98
CA ALA A 16 1.16 -1.61 -42.39
C ALA A 16 0.91 -1.95 -43.89
N PRO A 17 -0.20 -2.64 -44.24
CA PRO A 17 -0.53 -2.92 -45.63
C PRO A 17 -0.69 -1.63 -46.44
N ARG A 18 -0.65 -1.75 -47.75
CA ARG A 18 -0.89 -0.61 -48.63
C ARG A 18 -2.24 0.07 -48.32
N ASN A 19 -2.28 1.38 -48.26
CA ASN A 19 -3.42 2.23 -47.89
C ASN A 19 -3.82 2.13 -46.41
N TRP A 20 -2.98 1.56 -45.57
CA TRP A 20 -3.17 1.50 -44.12
C TRP A 20 -1.96 2.13 -43.38
N ALA A 21 -2.18 2.62 -42.20
CA ALA A 21 -1.13 3.12 -41.31
C ALA A 21 -1.32 2.55 -39.89
N PHE A 22 -0.26 2.45 -39.12
CA PHE A 22 -0.35 2.10 -37.70
C PHE A 22 -1.02 3.23 -36.89
N CYS A 23 -1.79 2.86 -35.89
CA CYS A 23 -2.38 3.80 -34.93
C CYS A 23 -1.37 4.15 -33.83
N ASN A 24 -0.32 4.92 -34.18
CA ASN A 24 0.79 5.30 -33.31
C ASN A 24 0.78 6.80 -32.97
N GLY A 25 -0.32 7.49 -33.20
CA GLY A 25 -0.45 8.92 -32.88
C GLY A 25 0.37 9.86 -33.78
N GLN A 26 0.82 9.39 -34.93
CA GLN A 26 1.62 10.23 -35.85
C GLN A 26 0.80 11.38 -36.44
N LEU A 27 1.49 12.51 -36.62
CA LEU A 27 0.93 13.69 -37.29
C LEU A 27 0.95 13.51 -38.81
N LEU A 28 -0.14 13.86 -39.43
CA LEU A 28 -0.32 13.84 -40.89
C LEU A 28 -0.66 15.24 -41.43
N SER A 29 -0.17 15.53 -42.64
CA SER A 29 -0.53 16.75 -43.36
C SER A 29 -1.99 16.71 -43.81
N ILE A 30 -2.74 17.74 -43.47
CA ILE A 30 -4.12 17.91 -43.92
C ILE A 30 -4.21 18.01 -45.45
N ALA A 31 -3.26 18.73 -46.07
CA ALA A 31 -3.23 18.93 -47.52
C ALA A 31 -3.14 17.60 -48.32
N GLN A 32 -2.47 16.61 -47.74
CA GLN A 32 -2.30 15.30 -48.38
C GLN A 32 -3.37 14.27 -47.97
N ASN A 33 -4.18 14.56 -46.94
CA ASN A 33 -5.11 13.60 -46.33
C ASN A 33 -6.47 14.26 -46.02
N GLN A 34 -6.97 15.12 -46.92
CA GLN A 34 -8.16 15.94 -46.70
C GLN A 34 -9.41 15.11 -46.38
N ALA A 35 -9.61 14.00 -47.10
CA ALA A 35 -10.76 13.12 -46.88
C ALA A 35 -10.71 12.45 -45.48
N LEU A 36 -9.55 12.01 -45.04
CA LEU A 36 -9.37 11.43 -43.70
C LEU A 36 -9.54 12.50 -42.61
N PHE A 37 -9.01 13.70 -42.82
CA PHE A 37 -9.18 14.83 -41.91
C PHE A 37 -10.65 15.22 -41.75
N SER A 38 -11.45 15.15 -42.80
CA SER A 38 -12.89 15.46 -42.74
C SER A 38 -13.67 14.50 -41.81
N LEU A 39 -13.15 13.29 -41.58
CA LEU A 39 -13.73 12.29 -40.68
C LEU A 39 -13.17 12.38 -39.24
N LEU A 40 -11.84 12.53 -39.08
CA LEU A 40 -11.18 12.49 -37.80
C LEU A 40 -11.09 13.86 -37.13
N GLY A 41 -10.99 14.94 -37.92
CA GLY A 41 -10.71 16.27 -37.38
C GLY A 41 -9.43 16.28 -36.52
N THR A 42 -9.47 17.03 -35.42
CA THR A 42 -8.39 17.10 -34.42
C THR A 42 -8.66 16.24 -33.18
N THR A 43 -9.57 15.28 -33.26
CA THR A 43 -10.01 14.43 -32.14
C THR A 43 -8.85 13.75 -31.46
N TYR A 44 -7.81 13.36 -32.20
CA TYR A 44 -6.63 12.64 -31.65
C TYR A 44 -5.40 13.54 -31.53
N GLY A 45 -5.46 14.81 -31.96
CA GLY A 45 -4.40 15.82 -31.89
C GLY A 45 -4.14 16.52 -33.23
N GLY A 46 -3.06 17.29 -33.26
CA GLY A 46 -2.71 18.18 -34.38
C GLY A 46 -3.20 19.61 -34.16
N ASP A 47 -2.78 20.52 -35.07
CA ASP A 47 -3.13 21.94 -34.99
C ASP A 47 -4.45 22.29 -35.70
N GLY A 48 -5.03 21.34 -36.47
CA GLY A 48 -6.27 21.53 -37.25
C GLY A 48 -6.15 22.51 -38.38
N ARG A 49 -4.96 23.03 -38.65
CA ARG A 49 -4.69 24.01 -39.73
C ARG A 49 -3.78 23.42 -40.79
N THR A 50 -2.72 22.77 -40.41
CA THR A 50 -1.75 22.12 -41.31
C THR A 50 -1.64 20.63 -41.02
N THR A 51 -1.87 20.20 -39.77
CA THR A 51 -1.72 18.83 -39.31
C THR A 51 -2.90 18.35 -38.49
N PHE A 52 -3.09 17.03 -38.49
CA PHE A 52 -3.93 16.28 -37.55
C PHE A 52 -3.24 14.98 -37.16
N ALA A 53 -3.64 14.39 -36.03
CA ALA A 53 -3.04 13.15 -35.55
C ALA A 53 -3.93 11.94 -35.82
N LEU A 54 -3.32 10.79 -36.05
CA LEU A 54 -3.97 9.48 -35.95
C LEU A 54 -4.16 9.06 -34.50
N PRO A 55 -5.09 8.14 -34.19
CA PRO A 55 -5.21 7.55 -32.87
C PRO A 55 -3.88 6.92 -32.39
N ASP A 56 -3.57 7.02 -31.12
CA ASP A 56 -2.46 6.29 -30.48
C ASP A 56 -3.05 5.18 -29.59
N LEU A 57 -2.99 3.96 -30.09
CA LEU A 57 -3.47 2.76 -29.40
C LEU A 57 -2.35 1.91 -28.80
N ARG A 58 -1.11 2.40 -28.80
CA ARG A 58 0.02 1.68 -28.19
C ARG A 58 -0.20 1.55 -26.69
N GLY A 59 -0.17 0.32 -26.16
CA GLY A 59 -0.40 0.03 -24.76
C GLY A 59 -1.82 0.36 -24.25
N ARG A 60 -2.81 0.49 -25.16
CA ARG A 60 -4.18 0.89 -24.81
C ARG A 60 -5.20 -0.09 -25.36
N ALA A 61 -6.19 -0.41 -24.52
CA ALA A 61 -7.38 -1.12 -24.96
C ALA A 61 -8.40 -0.13 -25.53
N PRO A 62 -8.93 -0.33 -26.75
CA PRO A 62 -10.01 0.50 -27.28
C PRO A 62 -11.31 0.20 -26.52
N ILE A 63 -12.05 1.26 -26.18
CA ILE A 63 -13.39 1.18 -25.61
C ILE A 63 -14.34 2.05 -26.44
N SER A 64 -15.64 1.74 -26.43
CA SER A 64 -16.66 2.53 -27.12
C SER A 64 -16.82 3.91 -26.49
N ALA A 65 -16.89 4.94 -27.36
CA ALA A 65 -17.28 6.29 -26.95
C ALA A 65 -18.79 6.35 -26.63
N GLY A 66 -19.17 7.24 -25.73
CA GLY A 66 -20.56 7.48 -25.35
C GLY A 66 -20.81 7.31 -23.86
N THR A 67 -22.09 7.25 -23.49
CA THR A 67 -22.56 7.07 -22.11
C THR A 67 -23.45 5.84 -22.06
N GLY A 68 -22.93 4.74 -21.50
CA GLY A 68 -23.73 3.55 -21.23
C GLY A 68 -24.55 3.71 -19.94
N PRO A 69 -25.64 2.94 -19.77
CA PRO A 69 -26.43 2.96 -18.54
C PRO A 69 -25.57 2.63 -17.33
N GLY A 70 -25.54 3.52 -16.32
CA GLY A 70 -24.73 3.34 -15.10
C GLY A 70 -23.22 3.47 -15.28
N LEU A 71 -22.73 3.87 -16.48
CA LEU A 71 -21.30 4.04 -16.76
C LEU A 71 -20.93 5.51 -16.89
N THR A 72 -19.67 5.81 -16.64
CA THR A 72 -19.09 7.14 -16.82
C THR A 72 -19.04 7.51 -18.28
N PRO A 73 -19.46 8.73 -18.69
CA PRO A 73 -19.33 9.22 -20.06
C PRO A 73 -17.88 9.15 -20.57
N ARG A 74 -17.72 8.70 -21.81
CA ARG A 74 -16.42 8.60 -22.49
C ARG A 74 -16.51 9.31 -23.85
N PRO A 75 -16.09 10.57 -23.95
CA PRO A 75 -16.04 11.25 -25.24
C PRO A 75 -15.00 10.62 -26.17
N LEU A 76 -15.29 10.69 -27.48
CA LEU A 76 -14.39 10.19 -28.52
C LEU A 76 -13.00 10.85 -28.38
N GLY A 77 -11.93 10.07 -28.50
CA GLY A 77 -10.55 10.54 -28.36
C GLY A 77 -10.04 10.66 -26.92
N GLN A 78 -10.89 10.45 -25.90
CA GLN A 78 -10.45 10.49 -24.50
C GLN A 78 -9.45 9.38 -24.21
N ARG A 79 -8.37 9.75 -23.50
CA ARG A 79 -7.36 8.81 -22.99
C ARG A 79 -7.38 8.82 -21.46
N SER A 80 -7.35 7.65 -20.85
CA SER A 80 -7.33 7.48 -19.39
C SER A 80 -6.77 6.11 -19.02
N GLY A 81 -6.59 5.89 -17.71
CA GLY A 81 -6.07 4.63 -17.17
C GLY A 81 -4.58 4.71 -16.81
N GLN A 82 -4.14 3.74 -16.03
CA GLN A 82 -2.76 3.59 -15.56
C GLN A 82 -2.37 2.12 -15.60
N GLU A 83 -1.12 1.83 -16.02
CA GLU A 83 -0.57 0.47 -16.04
C GLU A 83 -0.13 0.00 -14.65
N TYR A 84 0.29 0.93 -13.80
CA TYR A 84 0.73 0.68 -12.44
C TYR A 84 -0.09 1.50 -11.46
N VAL A 85 -0.45 0.89 -10.34
CA VAL A 85 -1.22 1.54 -9.28
C VAL A 85 -0.48 1.36 -7.95
N VAL A 86 -0.41 2.45 -7.18
CA VAL A 86 -0.02 2.44 -5.77
C VAL A 86 -1.28 2.72 -4.97
N LEU A 87 -1.68 1.79 -4.11
CA LEU A 87 -2.84 2.00 -3.25
C LEU A 87 -2.50 3.07 -2.20
N THR A 88 -3.36 4.06 -2.09
CA THR A 88 -3.33 5.04 -1.01
C THR A 88 -4.12 4.51 0.20
N GLN A 89 -3.86 5.05 1.38
CA GLN A 89 -4.56 4.66 2.60
C GLN A 89 -6.09 4.84 2.49
N THR A 90 -6.54 5.83 1.74
CA THR A 90 -7.98 6.09 1.50
C THR A 90 -8.64 5.10 0.55
N GLN A 91 -7.86 4.33 -0.22
CA GLN A 91 -8.36 3.32 -1.16
C GLN A 91 -8.47 1.93 -0.53
N ILE A 92 -7.91 1.75 0.66
CA ILE A 92 -8.02 0.51 1.43
C ILE A 92 -9.26 0.60 2.31
N PRO A 93 -10.13 -0.44 2.35
CA PRO A 93 -11.25 -0.47 3.28
C PRO A 93 -10.81 -0.22 4.71
N SER A 94 -11.60 0.53 5.49
CA SER A 94 -11.35 0.74 6.90
C SER A 94 -11.31 -0.60 7.63
N HIS A 95 -10.22 -0.87 8.31
CA HIS A 95 -10.03 -2.09 9.09
C HIS A 95 -9.27 -1.76 10.36
N ASN A 96 -9.39 -2.62 11.41
CA ASN A 96 -8.66 -2.55 12.65
C ASN A 96 -8.00 -3.91 12.95
N HIS A 97 -6.94 -3.86 13.75
CA HIS A 97 -6.31 -5.04 14.30
C HIS A 97 -6.58 -5.07 15.80
N VAL A 98 -7.16 -6.17 16.28
CA VAL A 98 -7.31 -6.41 17.72
C VAL A 98 -6.00 -6.97 18.22
N ALA A 99 -5.25 -6.17 18.97
CA ALA A 99 -4.08 -6.65 19.68
C ALA A 99 -4.51 -7.05 21.10
N GLN A 100 -4.40 -8.32 21.42
CA GLN A 100 -4.64 -8.83 22.79
C GLN A 100 -3.32 -9.11 23.45
N THR A 101 -3.05 -8.45 24.58
CA THR A 101 -1.98 -8.85 25.47
C THR A 101 -2.58 -9.74 26.55
N GLN A 102 -1.93 -10.87 26.84
CA GLN A 102 -2.23 -11.62 28.04
C GLN A 102 -1.74 -10.82 29.26
N ALA A 103 -2.51 -10.85 30.33
CA ALA A 103 -2.07 -10.28 31.59
C ALA A 103 -0.78 -10.99 32.05
N ILE A 104 0.28 -10.23 32.24
CA ILE A 104 1.52 -10.75 32.80
C ILE A 104 1.42 -10.68 34.32
N THR A 105 1.48 -11.84 34.96
CA THR A 105 1.51 -11.94 36.41
C THR A 105 2.97 -12.05 36.88
N ALA A 106 3.45 -11.01 37.52
CA ALA A 106 4.74 -11.07 38.22
C ALA A 106 4.52 -11.36 39.68
N GLN A 107 5.09 -12.45 40.15
CA GLN A 107 5.10 -12.78 41.57
C GLN A 107 6.29 -12.10 42.24
N VAL A 108 6.04 -11.18 43.13
CA VAL A 108 7.08 -10.56 43.99
C VAL A 108 7.04 -11.24 45.32
N THR A 109 8.13 -11.91 45.66
CA THR A 109 8.29 -12.60 46.94
C THR A 109 9.24 -11.77 47.80
N VAL A 110 8.77 -11.32 48.96
CA VAL A 110 9.60 -10.66 49.93
C VAL A 110 10.12 -11.74 50.87
N MET A 111 11.43 -11.88 50.95
CA MET A 111 12.10 -12.88 51.77
C MET A 111 12.78 -12.20 52.95
N ALA A 112 12.79 -12.90 54.08
CA ALA A 112 13.60 -12.55 55.24
C ALA A 112 14.52 -13.73 55.64
N LYS A 113 15.61 -13.43 56.27
CA LYS A 113 16.51 -14.44 56.82
C LYS A 113 15.93 -15.01 58.13
N ASP A 114 15.90 -16.33 58.22
CA ASP A 114 15.65 -16.99 59.50
C ASP A 114 16.96 -17.05 60.31
N GLY A 115 17.18 -16.03 61.07
CA GLY A 115 18.38 -15.86 61.87
C GLY A 115 18.64 -14.44 62.30
N ASP A 116 19.67 -14.24 63.16
CA ASP A 116 19.96 -12.93 63.68
C ASP A 116 20.48 -11.94 62.61
N ALA A 117 20.13 -10.70 62.79
CA ALA A 117 20.61 -9.62 61.94
C ALA A 117 22.08 -9.28 62.27
N THR A 118 22.81 -8.96 61.19
CA THR A 118 24.23 -8.61 61.25
C THR A 118 24.52 -7.15 60.91
N SER A 119 23.56 -6.42 60.31
CA SER A 119 23.71 -5.04 59.86
C SER A 119 22.56 -4.15 60.30
N GLU A 120 22.85 -2.89 60.60
CA GLU A 120 21.90 -1.85 60.95
C GLU A 120 21.35 -1.13 59.68
N THR A 121 22.09 -1.18 58.59
CA THR A 121 21.76 -0.49 57.37
C THR A 121 21.51 -1.46 56.19
N PRO A 122 20.55 -1.17 55.27
CA PRO A 122 20.36 -1.96 54.09
C PRO A 122 21.57 -1.87 53.17
N ALA A 123 22.00 -2.99 52.60
CA ALA A 123 23.03 -3.06 51.57
C ALA A 123 22.73 -4.17 50.57
N ALA A 124 23.39 -4.12 49.41
CA ALA A 124 23.27 -5.19 48.42
C ALA A 124 23.66 -6.54 48.99
N GLY A 125 22.88 -7.58 48.77
CA GLY A 125 23.10 -8.93 49.28
C GLY A 125 22.61 -9.15 50.72
N LEU A 126 21.91 -8.17 51.30
CA LEU A 126 21.27 -8.32 52.60
C LEU A 126 19.76 -8.47 52.48
N SER A 127 19.16 -9.24 53.38
CA SER A 127 17.71 -9.38 53.54
C SER A 127 17.27 -8.97 54.94
N LEU A 128 15.98 -8.72 55.11
CA LEU A 128 15.45 -8.54 56.48
C LEU A 128 15.76 -9.79 57.33
N ALA A 129 16.09 -9.56 58.57
CA ALA A 129 16.45 -10.63 59.50
C ALA A 129 15.79 -10.38 60.86
N LYS A 130 15.88 -11.36 61.75
CA LYS A 130 15.39 -11.19 63.12
C LYS A 130 16.20 -10.11 63.85
N GLY A 131 15.49 -9.08 64.32
CA GLY A 131 16.11 -8.00 65.08
C GLY A 131 16.88 -8.54 66.32
N ASN A 132 18.10 -8.11 66.46
CA ASN A 132 18.93 -8.47 67.60
C ASN A 132 19.31 -7.23 68.42
N THR A 133 18.80 -7.13 69.62
CA THR A 133 19.14 -6.05 70.55
C THR A 133 20.00 -6.66 71.64
N GLU A 134 21.29 -6.33 71.69
CA GLU A 134 22.12 -6.68 72.83
C GLU A 134 21.78 -5.73 73.97
N VAL A 135 21.26 -6.30 75.05
CA VAL A 135 20.84 -5.56 76.23
C VAL A 135 22.08 -5.39 77.17
N ASN A 136 22.87 -4.39 76.87
CA ASN A 136 23.78 -3.80 77.89
C ASN A 136 23.47 -2.32 77.98
N PHE A 137 22.89 -1.83 79.00
CA PHE A 137 22.54 -0.48 79.46
C PHE A 137 22.96 0.76 78.63
N ALA A 138 23.34 0.63 77.33
CA ALA A 138 23.59 1.66 76.37
C ALA A 138 22.61 1.52 75.21
N PRO A 139 22.09 2.62 74.57
CA PRO A 139 21.25 2.52 73.42
C PRO A 139 22.04 1.94 72.24
N THR A 140 21.92 0.65 72.01
CA THR A 140 22.54 -0.06 70.89
C THR A 140 21.56 -0.01 69.72
N PRO A 141 21.96 0.39 68.48
CA PRO A 141 21.14 0.33 67.33
C PRO A 141 20.65 -1.10 67.03
N THR A 142 19.38 -1.27 66.72
CA THR A 142 18.83 -2.60 66.43
C THR A 142 19.20 -2.98 64.97
N LYS A 143 19.99 -4.07 64.90
CA LYS A 143 20.28 -4.66 63.55
C LYS A 143 19.02 -5.31 62.99
N MET A 144 18.75 -5.09 61.70
CA MET A 144 17.57 -5.60 61.00
C MET A 144 17.90 -6.32 59.70
N TYR A 145 19.14 -6.33 59.27
CA TYR A 145 19.56 -6.89 58.00
C TYR A 145 20.61 -7.97 58.20
N GLY A 146 20.57 -9.01 57.41
CA GLY A 146 21.53 -10.11 57.44
C GLY A 146 21.78 -10.70 56.08
N ASP A 147 22.84 -11.47 55.93
CA ASP A 147 23.21 -12.11 54.67
C ASP A 147 22.08 -13.00 54.14
N VAL A 148 21.92 -13.02 52.79
CA VAL A 148 20.93 -13.88 52.14
C VAL A 148 21.26 -15.36 52.35
N GLY A 149 20.44 -16.06 53.09
CA GLY A 149 20.55 -17.51 53.35
C GLY A 149 19.41 -17.96 54.26
N ASN A 150 18.99 -19.22 54.17
CA ASN A 150 17.86 -19.78 54.89
C ASN A 150 16.65 -18.85 54.97
N ASN A 151 16.23 -18.39 53.79
CA ASN A 151 15.22 -17.36 53.69
C ASN A 151 13.81 -17.90 53.93
N VAL A 152 13.05 -17.18 54.73
CA VAL A 152 11.61 -17.41 54.96
C VAL A 152 10.82 -16.39 54.16
N VAL A 153 9.77 -16.83 53.48
CA VAL A 153 8.88 -15.96 52.75
C VAL A 153 8.01 -15.18 53.75
N LEU A 154 8.21 -13.86 53.82
CA LEU A 154 7.37 -12.95 54.62
C LEU A 154 6.03 -12.66 54.01
N GLY A 155 5.96 -12.71 52.70
CA GLY A 155 4.75 -12.48 51.94
C GLY A 155 5.02 -12.55 50.44
N SER A 156 3.99 -12.88 49.68
CA SER A 156 4.03 -12.80 48.22
C SER A 156 2.96 -11.86 47.76
N GLY A 157 3.33 -10.90 46.95
CA GLY A 157 2.43 -10.00 46.24
C GLY A 157 2.34 -10.39 44.79
N ILE A 158 1.16 -10.30 44.21
CA ILE A 158 0.95 -10.45 42.77
C ILE A 158 0.82 -9.04 42.19
N SER A 159 1.78 -8.67 41.34
CA SER A 159 1.63 -7.47 40.50
C SER A 159 1.09 -7.90 39.14
N GLN A 160 -0.06 -7.38 38.77
CA GLN A 160 -0.66 -7.60 37.46
C GLN A 160 -0.42 -6.37 36.62
N ILE A 161 0.15 -6.57 35.41
CA ILE A 161 0.16 -5.58 34.36
C ILE A 161 -1.17 -5.77 33.61
N PRO A 162 -2.08 -4.79 33.63
CA PRO A 162 -3.35 -4.92 32.94
C PRO A 162 -3.19 -5.27 31.46
N ALA A 163 -4.03 -6.13 30.93
CA ALA A 163 -4.06 -6.44 29.51
C ALA A 163 -4.31 -5.16 28.70
N GLY A 164 -3.61 -4.98 27.60
CA GLY A 164 -3.76 -3.83 26.71
C GLY A 164 -2.78 -2.68 26.94
N GLN A 165 -1.92 -2.74 27.95
CA GLN A 165 -0.88 -1.73 28.15
C GLN A 165 0.39 -2.09 27.37
N GLY A 166 0.91 -1.10 26.61
CA GLY A 166 2.22 -1.23 25.97
C GLY A 166 2.25 -1.95 24.62
N VAL A 167 1.10 -2.21 23.98
CA VAL A 167 1.07 -2.77 22.63
C VAL A 167 1.02 -1.65 21.61
N THR A 168 2.06 -1.52 20.83
CA THR A 168 2.09 -0.64 19.66
C THR A 168 1.91 -1.50 18.41
N VAL A 169 0.81 -1.28 17.69
CA VAL A 169 0.60 -1.88 16.37
C VAL A 169 1.31 -0.99 15.37
N GLY A 170 2.40 -1.48 14.78
CA GLY A 170 3.13 -0.77 13.75
C GLY A 170 2.37 -0.77 12.41
N ASN A 171 2.78 0.14 11.51
CA ASN A 171 2.27 0.14 10.13
C ASN A 171 2.67 -1.16 9.44
N THR A 172 1.72 -1.74 8.70
CA THR A 172 1.97 -2.89 7.83
C THR A 172 1.76 -2.49 6.37
N GLY A 173 2.46 -3.16 5.43
CA GLY A 173 2.42 -2.86 4.01
C GLY A 173 3.61 -2.03 3.54
N GLY A 174 3.94 -2.15 2.24
CA GLY A 174 5.14 -1.55 1.65
C GLY A 174 4.86 -0.37 0.71
N SER A 175 3.60 0.01 0.49
CA SER A 175 3.20 1.06 -0.48
C SER A 175 3.83 0.86 -1.87
N GLN A 176 4.08 -0.40 -2.25
CA GLN A 176 4.69 -0.75 -3.53
C GLN A 176 3.65 -0.66 -4.65
N SER A 177 4.12 -0.21 -5.83
CA SER A 177 3.29 -0.25 -7.03
C SER A 177 3.09 -1.70 -7.48
N HIS A 178 1.88 -1.98 -7.95
CA HIS A 178 1.57 -3.25 -8.61
C HIS A 178 1.00 -2.99 -10.01
N THR A 179 1.14 -3.97 -10.89
CA THR A 179 0.58 -3.88 -12.24
C THR A 179 -0.94 -3.97 -12.19
N ASN A 180 -1.59 -3.06 -12.93
CA ASN A 180 -3.04 -3.03 -13.11
C ASN A 180 -3.44 -3.59 -14.50
N MET A 181 -2.48 -4.18 -15.22
CA MET A 181 -2.70 -4.74 -16.54
C MET A 181 -3.30 -6.13 -16.44
N GLN A 182 -4.39 -6.36 -17.14
CA GLN A 182 -4.94 -7.70 -17.38
C GLN A 182 -3.99 -8.51 -18.28
N PRO A 183 -4.07 -9.85 -18.27
CA PRO A 183 -3.36 -10.66 -19.28
C PRO A 183 -3.69 -10.17 -20.69
N TYR A 184 -2.68 -9.95 -21.50
CA TYR A 184 -2.84 -9.37 -22.84
C TYR A 184 -1.93 -10.04 -23.86
N LEU A 185 -2.33 -9.93 -25.12
CA LEU A 185 -1.51 -10.24 -26.28
C LEU A 185 -1.43 -9.00 -27.16
N THR A 186 -0.23 -8.53 -27.46
CA THR A 186 -0.02 -7.34 -28.29
C THR A 186 -0.19 -7.68 -29.77
N ILE A 187 -1.05 -6.92 -30.45
CA ILE A 187 -1.17 -6.88 -31.90
C ILE A 187 -1.13 -5.42 -32.34
N TYR A 188 -0.90 -5.17 -33.61
CA TYR A 188 -0.97 -3.81 -34.15
C TYR A 188 -2.41 -3.40 -34.42
N TRP A 189 -2.70 -2.14 -34.16
CA TRP A 189 -3.90 -1.48 -34.63
C TRP A 189 -3.55 -0.66 -35.87
N ILE A 190 -4.29 -0.86 -36.95
CA ILE A 190 -4.09 -0.14 -38.21
C ILE A 190 -5.36 0.61 -38.56
N ILE A 191 -5.18 1.75 -39.25
CA ILE A 191 -6.26 2.61 -39.74
C ILE A 191 -6.19 2.71 -41.26
N CYS A 192 -7.35 2.66 -41.90
CA CYS A 192 -7.47 2.80 -43.35
C CYS A 192 -7.27 4.28 -43.76
N MET A 193 -6.22 4.51 -44.56
CA MET A 193 -5.81 5.83 -45.04
C MET A 193 -6.45 6.20 -46.40
N ALA A 194 -6.79 5.18 -47.20
CA ALA A 194 -7.44 5.34 -48.49
C ALA A 194 -8.42 4.18 -48.71
N GLY A 195 -9.69 4.46 -48.88
CA GLY A 195 -10.78 3.49 -49.00
C GLY A 195 -12.10 4.18 -49.35
N LEU A 196 -13.18 3.45 -49.16
CA LEU A 196 -14.52 3.99 -49.41
C LEU A 196 -14.86 5.07 -48.37
N PHE A 197 -15.33 6.22 -48.81
CA PHE A 197 -15.80 7.27 -47.91
C PHE A 197 -17.14 6.82 -47.29
N PRO A 198 -17.23 6.75 -45.90
CA PRO A 198 -18.48 6.33 -45.29
C PRO A 198 -19.57 7.38 -45.47
N SER A 199 -20.76 6.95 -45.94
CA SER A 199 -21.95 7.79 -45.96
C SER A 199 -22.49 8.00 -44.55
N ARG A 200 -22.93 9.21 -44.21
CA ARG A 200 -23.74 9.45 -43.01
C ARG A 200 -25.20 9.17 -43.37
N ASN A 201 -25.81 8.25 -42.64
CA ASN A 201 -27.25 8.02 -42.71
C ASN A 201 -27.97 9.06 -41.85
#